data_704638ca0e2de562e37ee15e65df5992
#
_entry.id   704638ca0e2de562e37ee15e65df5992
#
_cell.length_a   1.000
_cell.length_b   1.000
_cell.length_c   1.000
_cell.angle_alpha   90.00
_cell.angle_beta   90.00
_cell.angle_gamma   90.00
#
_symmetry.space_group_name_H-M   'P 1'
#
loop_
_entity.id
_entity.type
_entity.pdbx_description
1 polymer ?
#
loop_
_entity_poly.entity_id
_entity_poly.type
_entity_poly.pdbx_seq_one_letter_code
_entity_poly.pdbx_strand_id
1 'polypeptide(L)'
;EGLFLSSGIIKSADYTMELMIAVAKKLRLEEKFNGYIHMKVIPGASRQLINEIGLYVDRVSVNIEFAENTALKLLAPDKKPTDISTSMGLIRKNMIENAEDKKIFKSTPSFIPAGQTTQMIIGASGESDYAILSRSENLYKNFDLKRVYYSGYVPVNKSGILVSTEQAVPMIREHRLYQADWLLRFYDFKADEILDEKDPFVDPLLDPKTNWAIKNSHFFPIEINKASYKDL
;
A
#
# COMPACT_ATOMS: atom_id res chain seq x y z
N GLU A 1 -11.00 14.97 -12.85
CA GLU A 1 -11.04 13.66 -13.54
C GLU A 1 -9.69 12.95 -13.39
N GLY A 2 -9.70 11.63 -13.46
CA GLY A 2 -8.49 10.81 -13.31
C GLY A 2 -8.59 9.51 -14.08
N LEU A 3 -7.41 8.92 -14.34
CA LEU A 3 -7.26 7.62 -14.95
C LEU A 3 -6.51 6.69 -13.99
N PHE A 4 -7.03 5.48 -13.79
CA PHE A 4 -6.32 4.37 -13.19
C PHE A 4 -5.95 3.37 -14.29
N LEU A 5 -4.65 3.19 -14.53
CA LEU A 5 -4.14 2.30 -15.58
C LEU A 5 -3.49 1.05 -14.97
N SER A 6 -3.99 -0.11 -15.38
CA SER A 6 -3.54 -1.42 -14.92
C SER A 6 -3.58 -2.41 -16.07
N SER A 7 -2.72 -3.41 -16.04
CA SER A 7 -2.69 -4.52 -17.00
C SER A 7 -2.30 -5.82 -16.31
N GLY A 8 -2.71 -6.94 -16.86
CA GLY A 8 -2.03 -8.22 -16.67
C GLY A 8 -0.72 -8.23 -17.44
N ILE A 9 0.16 -9.19 -17.16
CA ILE A 9 1.43 -9.32 -17.87
C ILE A 9 1.18 -9.85 -19.28
N ILE A 10 1.60 -9.06 -20.29
CA ILE A 10 1.57 -9.42 -21.71
C ILE A 10 3.01 -9.73 -22.13
N LYS A 11 3.33 -10.95 -22.51
CA LYS A 11 4.67 -11.46 -22.87
C LYS A 11 5.70 -11.34 -21.75
N SER A 12 6.03 -10.11 -21.29
CA SER A 12 6.99 -9.85 -20.23
C SER A 12 6.61 -8.61 -19.43
N ALA A 13 7.23 -8.43 -18.25
CA ALA A 13 7.05 -7.24 -17.43
C ALA A 13 7.44 -5.96 -18.21
N ASP A 14 8.58 -5.98 -18.87
CA ASP A 14 9.08 -4.83 -19.66
C ASP A 14 8.15 -4.50 -20.82
N TYR A 15 7.77 -5.48 -21.62
CA TYR A 15 6.85 -5.25 -22.74
C TYR A 15 5.52 -4.65 -22.29
N THR A 16 4.97 -5.16 -21.18
CA THR A 16 3.73 -4.63 -20.61
C THR A 16 3.90 -3.18 -20.14
N MET A 17 5.00 -2.89 -19.47
CA MET A 17 5.30 -1.52 -19.02
C MET A 17 5.52 -0.56 -20.18
N GLU A 18 6.20 -0.96 -21.25
CA GLU A 18 6.37 -0.15 -22.46
C GLU A 18 5.01 0.27 -23.04
N LEU A 19 4.06 -0.66 -23.17
CA LEU A 19 2.71 -0.35 -23.64
C LEU A 19 1.98 0.64 -22.71
N MET A 20 2.05 0.42 -21.40
CA MET A 20 1.41 1.30 -20.42
C MET A 20 2.03 2.70 -20.41
N ILE A 21 3.36 2.79 -20.53
CA ILE A 21 4.09 4.06 -20.64
C ILE A 21 3.70 4.80 -21.92
N ALA A 22 3.57 4.08 -23.04
CA ALA A 22 3.14 4.68 -24.31
C ALA A 22 1.76 5.35 -24.17
N VAL A 23 0.82 4.70 -23.46
CA VAL A 23 -0.51 5.29 -23.16
C VAL A 23 -0.36 6.56 -22.32
N ALA A 24 0.41 6.52 -21.23
CA ALA A 24 0.61 7.69 -20.36
C ALA A 24 1.28 8.86 -21.10
N LYS A 25 2.29 8.58 -21.94
CA LYS A 25 2.95 9.57 -22.78
C LYS A 25 1.98 10.19 -23.77
N LYS A 26 1.21 9.39 -24.49
CA LYS A 26 0.23 9.87 -25.44
C LYS A 26 -0.75 10.83 -24.76
N LEU A 27 -1.31 10.43 -23.62
CA LEU A 27 -2.21 11.28 -22.85
C LEU A 27 -1.56 12.60 -22.45
N ARG A 28 -0.33 12.59 -21.93
CA ARG A 28 0.35 13.81 -21.47
C ARG A 28 0.84 14.69 -22.61
N LEU A 29 1.43 14.10 -23.64
CA LEU A 29 2.16 14.85 -24.67
C LEU A 29 1.29 15.21 -25.88
N GLU A 30 0.42 14.30 -26.33
CA GLU A 30 -0.42 14.51 -27.50
C GLU A 30 -1.79 15.06 -27.09
N GLU A 31 -2.51 14.37 -26.20
CA GLU A 31 -3.87 14.72 -25.81
C GLU A 31 -3.93 15.84 -24.74
N LYS A 32 -2.78 16.28 -24.21
CA LYS A 32 -2.66 17.33 -23.17
C LYS A 32 -3.53 17.07 -21.93
N PHE A 33 -3.72 15.80 -21.59
CA PHE A 33 -4.50 15.40 -20.42
C PHE A 33 -3.81 15.82 -19.14
N ASN A 34 -4.38 16.77 -18.40
CA ASN A 34 -3.86 17.31 -17.16
C ASN A 34 -4.51 16.66 -15.90
N GLY A 35 -5.39 15.68 -16.08
CA GLY A 35 -6.02 14.94 -14.99
C GLY A 35 -5.03 14.01 -14.28
N TYR A 36 -5.46 13.47 -13.14
CA TYR A 36 -4.66 12.56 -12.33
C TYR A 36 -4.48 11.19 -13.01
N ILE A 37 -3.23 10.72 -13.09
CA ILE A 37 -2.92 9.37 -13.60
C ILE A 37 -2.30 8.54 -12.49
N HIS A 38 -2.96 7.45 -12.13
CA HIS A 38 -2.44 6.40 -11.26
C HIS A 38 -2.17 5.15 -12.10
N MET A 39 -0.93 4.64 -12.06
CA MET A 39 -0.54 3.46 -12.82
C MET A 39 0.00 2.35 -11.92
N LYS A 40 -0.39 1.10 -12.22
CA LYS A 40 0.26 -0.07 -11.65
C LYS A 40 1.60 -0.33 -12.33
N VAL A 41 2.67 -0.42 -11.54
CA VAL A 41 3.98 -0.92 -11.98
C VAL A 41 3.97 -2.44 -11.94
N ILE A 42 4.43 -3.06 -13.01
CA ILE A 42 4.59 -4.52 -13.07
C ILE A 42 5.91 -4.88 -12.36
N PRO A 43 5.87 -5.68 -11.27
CA PRO A 43 7.09 -6.12 -10.60
C PRO A 43 8.02 -6.87 -11.57
N GLY A 44 9.33 -6.63 -11.46
CA GLY A 44 10.32 -7.20 -12.37
C GLY A 44 10.58 -6.38 -13.64
N ALA A 45 9.86 -5.28 -13.84
CA ALA A 45 10.18 -4.33 -14.92
C ALA A 45 11.55 -3.68 -14.70
N SER A 46 12.21 -3.35 -15.82
CA SER A 46 13.54 -2.75 -15.83
C SER A 46 13.57 -1.39 -15.14
N ARG A 47 14.73 -1.05 -14.58
CA ARG A 47 14.97 0.26 -13.96
C ARG A 47 14.65 1.42 -14.89
N GLN A 48 14.99 1.28 -16.17
CA GLN A 48 14.74 2.31 -17.18
C GLN A 48 13.25 2.65 -17.27
N LEU A 49 12.40 1.64 -17.39
CA LEU A 49 10.94 1.81 -17.51
C LEU A 49 10.32 2.40 -16.24
N ILE A 50 10.81 1.99 -15.06
CA ILE A 50 10.37 2.56 -13.78
C ILE A 50 10.75 4.05 -13.68
N ASN A 51 11.96 4.41 -14.12
CA ASN A 51 12.38 5.82 -14.15
C ASN A 51 11.54 6.63 -15.12
N GLU A 52 11.25 6.07 -16.29
CA GLU A 52 10.51 6.75 -17.34
C GLU A 52 9.06 7.02 -16.95
N ILE A 53 8.35 6.02 -16.42
CA ILE A 53 6.94 6.16 -16.05
C ILE A 53 6.71 7.26 -15.01
N GLY A 54 7.64 7.42 -14.09
CA GLY A 54 7.52 8.41 -13.01
C GLY A 54 7.44 9.86 -13.47
N LEU A 55 7.81 10.13 -14.71
CA LEU A 55 7.72 11.46 -15.33
C LEU A 55 6.35 11.77 -15.93
N TYR A 56 5.51 10.77 -16.16
CA TYR A 56 4.23 10.92 -16.86
C TYR A 56 3.00 10.63 -16.00
N VAL A 57 3.18 10.08 -14.80
CA VAL A 57 2.09 9.73 -13.90
C VAL A 57 2.20 10.44 -12.56
N ASP A 58 1.08 10.63 -11.89
CA ASP A 58 1.06 11.28 -10.58
C ASP A 58 1.35 10.30 -9.45
N ARG A 59 0.90 9.06 -9.60
CA ARG A 59 1.08 7.99 -8.63
C ARG A 59 1.37 6.66 -9.30
N VAL A 60 2.18 5.86 -8.63
CA VAL A 60 2.35 4.46 -8.98
C VAL A 60 1.93 3.54 -7.83
N SER A 61 1.57 2.31 -8.16
CA SER A 61 1.38 1.25 -7.17
C SER A 61 2.09 -0.03 -7.59
N VAL A 62 2.76 -0.65 -6.62
CA VAL A 62 3.31 -2.00 -6.74
C VAL A 62 2.56 -2.87 -5.74
N ASN A 63 1.70 -3.76 -6.21
CA ASN A 63 0.87 -4.56 -5.31
C ASN A 63 1.68 -5.69 -4.67
N ILE A 64 1.62 -5.80 -3.34
CA ILE A 64 2.23 -6.92 -2.61
C ILE A 64 1.29 -8.12 -2.49
N GLU A 65 0.00 -7.93 -2.74
CA GLU A 65 -1.13 -8.86 -2.69
C GLU A 65 -1.40 -9.45 -1.30
N PHE A 66 -0.39 -9.93 -0.57
CA PHE A 66 -0.54 -10.57 0.74
C PHE A 66 0.45 -10.02 1.76
N ALA A 67 0.08 -10.06 3.03
CA ALA A 67 0.96 -9.65 4.12
C ALA A 67 2.17 -10.59 4.25
N GLU A 68 1.98 -11.88 3.98
CA GLU A 68 2.98 -12.93 4.13
C GLU A 68 3.49 -13.45 2.79
N ASN A 69 4.81 -13.70 2.73
CA ASN A 69 5.45 -14.25 1.53
C ASN A 69 5.02 -15.71 1.25
N THR A 70 4.62 -16.45 2.27
CA THR A 70 4.08 -17.81 2.17
C THR A 70 2.77 -17.81 1.39
N ALA A 71 1.87 -16.91 1.72
CA ALA A 71 0.62 -16.71 1.01
C ALA A 71 0.85 -16.25 -0.43
N LEU A 72 1.78 -15.33 -0.66
CA LEU A 72 2.12 -14.87 -2.00
C LEU A 72 2.61 -16.03 -2.88
N LYS A 73 3.49 -16.88 -2.37
CA LYS A 73 4.00 -18.04 -3.12
C LYS A 73 2.91 -19.07 -3.45
N LEU A 74 1.93 -19.22 -2.57
CA LEU A 74 0.85 -20.17 -2.74
C LEU A 74 -0.24 -19.67 -3.70
N LEU A 75 -0.65 -18.40 -3.55
CA LEU A 75 -1.82 -17.83 -4.21
C LEU A 75 -1.49 -16.98 -5.45
N ALA A 76 -0.25 -16.52 -5.56
CA ALA A 76 0.25 -15.75 -6.69
C ALA A 76 1.70 -16.17 -7.06
N PRO A 77 1.93 -17.43 -7.44
CA PRO A 77 3.27 -18.00 -7.63
C PRO A 77 4.13 -17.29 -8.69
N ASP A 78 3.50 -16.62 -9.63
CA ASP A 78 4.18 -15.85 -10.66
C ASP A 78 4.79 -14.53 -10.12
N LYS A 79 4.40 -14.11 -8.92
CA LYS A 79 4.90 -12.90 -8.26
C LYS A 79 6.04 -13.24 -7.29
N LYS A 80 7.21 -12.64 -7.52
CA LYS A 80 8.37 -12.81 -6.64
C LYS A 80 8.45 -11.67 -5.63
N PRO A 81 8.55 -11.96 -4.32
CA PRO A 81 8.73 -10.92 -3.29
C PRO A 81 9.93 -10.00 -3.55
N THR A 82 11.01 -10.56 -4.13
CA THR A 82 12.22 -9.80 -4.49
C THR A 82 11.93 -8.75 -5.56
N ASP A 83 11.17 -9.09 -6.60
CA ASP A 83 10.86 -8.17 -7.69
C ASP A 83 9.96 -7.03 -7.19
N ILE A 84 9.01 -7.34 -6.31
CA ILE A 84 8.14 -6.35 -5.65
C ILE A 84 8.99 -5.37 -4.83
N SER A 85 9.83 -5.89 -3.92
CA SER A 85 10.67 -5.05 -3.04
C SER A 85 11.71 -4.25 -3.80
N THR A 86 12.29 -4.82 -4.86
CA THR A 86 13.24 -4.11 -5.74
C THR A 86 12.55 -2.95 -6.46
N SER A 87 11.36 -3.18 -7.03
CA SER A 87 10.59 -2.12 -7.70
C SER A 87 10.21 -1.00 -6.73
N MET A 88 9.69 -1.33 -5.53
CA MET A 88 9.36 -0.33 -4.50
C MET A 88 10.59 0.46 -4.03
N GLY A 89 11.72 -0.22 -3.80
CA GLY A 89 12.97 0.40 -3.38
C GLY A 89 13.53 1.36 -4.43
N LEU A 90 13.45 0.98 -5.71
CA LEU A 90 13.87 1.81 -6.82
C LEU A 90 12.99 3.07 -6.94
N ILE A 91 11.67 2.91 -6.83
CA ILE A 91 10.73 4.03 -6.85
C ILE A 91 11.05 5.01 -5.71
N ARG A 92 11.24 4.49 -4.47
CA ARG A 92 11.62 5.31 -3.32
C ARG A 92 12.91 6.09 -3.56
N LYS A 93 13.94 5.40 -4.07
CA LYS A 93 15.23 6.02 -4.39
C LYS A 93 15.04 7.19 -5.36
N ASN A 94 14.33 6.97 -6.45
CA ASN A 94 14.08 8.01 -7.45
C ASN A 94 13.26 9.19 -6.90
N MET A 95 12.30 8.94 -5.99
CA MET A 95 11.56 10.00 -5.31
C MET A 95 12.49 10.88 -4.46
N ILE A 96 13.41 10.27 -3.71
CA ILE A 96 14.38 10.99 -2.88
C ILE A 96 15.33 11.79 -3.76
N GLU A 97 15.93 11.17 -4.77
CA GLU A 97 16.84 11.84 -5.73
C GLU A 97 16.14 13.03 -6.41
N ASN A 98 14.90 12.85 -6.90
CA ASN A 98 14.13 13.93 -7.51
C ASN A 98 13.83 15.07 -6.54
N ALA A 99 13.56 14.77 -5.26
CA ALA A 99 13.33 15.79 -4.25
C ALA A 99 14.60 16.60 -3.94
N GLU A 100 15.77 15.97 -3.92
CA GLU A 100 17.07 16.65 -3.76
C GLU A 100 17.41 17.50 -4.99
N ASP A 101 17.23 16.95 -6.20
CA ASP A 101 17.47 17.67 -7.46
C ASP A 101 16.60 18.94 -7.56
N LYS A 102 15.34 18.87 -7.12
CA LYS A 102 14.44 20.03 -7.09
C LYS A 102 14.90 21.16 -6.16
N LYS A 103 15.66 20.85 -5.13
CA LYS A 103 16.25 21.88 -4.25
C LYS A 103 17.33 22.66 -4.98
N ILE A 104 18.04 22.02 -5.91
CA ILE A 104 19.16 22.61 -6.67
C ILE A 104 18.66 23.22 -7.97
N PHE A 105 17.84 22.49 -8.73
CA PHE A 105 17.39 22.87 -10.06
C PHE A 105 15.86 23.01 -10.11
N LYS A 106 15.36 24.24 -10.21
CA LYS A 106 13.93 24.53 -10.29
C LYS A 106 13.24 23.91 -11.53
N SER A 107 14.00 23.63 -12.59
CA SER A 107 13.51 23.00 -13.83
C SER A 107 13.40 21.48 -13.76
N THR A 108 13.80 20.85 -12.66
CA THR A 108 13.70 19.38 -12.50
C THR A 108 12.26 18.92 -12.67
N PRO A 109 11.98 18.01 -13.64
CA PRO A 109 10.63 17.47 -13.82
C PRO A 109 10.10 16.79 -12.53
N SER A 110 8.80 16.81 -12.34
CA SER A 110 8.19 16.07 -11.25
C SER A 110 8.25 14.56 -11.51
N PHE A 111 8.59 13.80 -10.48
CA PHE A 111 8.58 12.35 -10.49
C PHE A 111 7.52 11.86 -9.48
N ILE A 112 6.49 11.18 -9.95
CA ILE A 112 5.34 10.68 -9.17
C ILE A 112 4.98 11.57 -7.96
N PRO A 113 4.51 12.78 -8.18
CA PRO A 113 4.31 13.76 -7.09
C PRO A 113 3.34 13.29 -6.00
N ALA A 114 2.42 12.37 -6.29
CA ALA A 114 1.53 11.76 -5.31
C ALA A 114 2.09 10.46 -4.68
N GLY A 115 3.34 10.08 -5.01
CA GLY A 115 4.08 8.99 -4.39
C GLY A 115 3.64 7.59 -4.81
N GLN A 116 4.10 6.59 -4.06
CA GLN A 116 3.78 5.18 -4.30
C GLN A 116 2.80 4.61 -3.28
N THR A 117 2.06 3.60 -3.70
CA THR A 117 1.08 2.88 -2.90
C THR A 117 1.17 1.37 -3.15
N THR A 118 0.44 0.59 -2.36
CA THR A 118 0.28 -0.84 -2.57
C THR A 118 -1.15 -1.28 -2.24
N GLN A 119 -1.47 -2.53 -2.55
CA GLN A 119 -2.72 -3.18 -2.19
C GLN A 119 -2.45 -4.56 -1.59
N MET A 120 -3.22 -4.91 -0.56
CA MET A 120 -3.30 -6.24 0.04
C MET A 120 -4.71 -6.80 -0.07
N ILE A 121 -4.80 -8.10 -0.36
CA ILE A 121 -6.03 -8.89 -0.29
C ILE A 121 -6.14 -9.42 1.14
N ILE A 122 -7.28 -9.20 1.78
CA ILE A 122 -7.52 -9.54 3.17
C ILE A 122 -8.40 -10.78 3.26
N GLY A 123 -7.98 -11.75 4.10
CA GLY A 123 -8.77 -12.92 4.43
C GLY A 123 -8.75 -14.05 3.40
N ALA A 124 -7.86 -13.99 2.41
CA ALA A 124 -7.69 -15.08 1.45
C ALA A 124 -6.72 -16.17 1.93
N SER A 125 -5.82 -15.88 2.85
CA SER A 125 -4.74 -16.77 3.30
C SER A 125 -4.76 -17.07 4.80
N GLY A 126 -5.77 -16.59 5.54
CA GLY A 126 -5.89 -16.84 6.98
C GLY A 126 -4.95 -16.00 7.85
N GLU A 127 -4.34 -14.98 7.28
CA GLU A 127 -3.48 -14.04 7.98
C GLU A 127 -4.23 -13.27 9.08
N SER A 128 -3.53 -12.92 10.15
CA SER A 128 -4.06 -12.08 11.22
C SER A 128 -4.02 -10.59 10.83
N ASP A 129 -4.88 -9.78 11.44
CA ASP A 129 -4.86 -8.33 11.25
C ASP A 129 -3.59 -7.70 11.83
N TYR A 130 -3.01 -8.30 12.86
CA TYR A 130 -1.70 -7.92 13.39
C TYR A 130 -0.59 -8.10 12.34
N ALA A 131 -0.57 -9.22 11.62
CA ALA A 131 0.39 -9.44 10.52
C ALA A 131 0.20 -8.43 9.39
N ILE A 132 -1.06 -8.10 9.04
CA ILE A 132 -1.40 -7.09 8.04
C ILE A 132 -0.90 -5.70 8.45
N LEU A 133 -1.17 -5.27 9.69
CA LEU A 133 -0.74 -3.96 10.19
C LEU A 133 0.78 -3.87 10.35
N SER A 134 1.43 -4.92 10.86
CA SER A 134 2.89 -5.01 10.97
C SER A 134 3.56 -4.92 9.59
N ARG A 135 2.97 -5.57 8.58
CA ARG A 135 3.43 -5.45 7.19
C ARG A 135 3.26 -4.04 6.66
N SER A 136 2.13 -3.41 6.92
CA SER A 136 1.84 -2.03 6.49
C SER A 136 2.80 -1.03 7.12
N GLU A 137 3.05 -1.13 8.42
CA GLU A 137 4.03 -0.32 9.14
C GLU A 137 5.44 -0.45 8.53
N ASN A 138 5.87 -1.70 8.26
CA ASN A 138 7.16 -1.96 7.61
C ASN A 138 7.25 -1.29 6.22
N LEU A 139 6.17 -1.35 5.44
CA LEU A 139 6.12 -0.75 4.12
C LEU A 139 6.20 0.79 4.17
N TYR A 140 5.51 1.42 5.11
CA TYR A 140 5.62 2.86 5.33
C TYR A 140 7.04 3.29 5.68
N LYS A 141 7.67 2.60 6.63
CA LYS A 141 9.04 2.91 7.09
C LYS A 141 10.11 2.69 6.02
N ASN A 142 10.03 1.57 5.30
CA ASN A 142 11.11 1.15 4.41
C ASN A 142 10.96 1.63 2.96
N PHE A 143 9.74 1.91 2.50
CA PHE A 143 9.49 2.28 1.10
C PHE A 143 8.82 3.64 0.93
N ASP A 144 8.57 4.40 2.00
CA ASP A 144 7.88 5.71 1.98
C ASP A 144 6.53 5.63 1.23
N LEU A 145 5.78 4.55 1.46
CA LEU A 145 4.44 4.41 0.88
C LEU A 145 3.51 5.49 1.40
N LYS A 146 2.64 6.00 0.54
CA LYS A 146 1.62 6.98 0.94
C LYS A 146 0.34 6.33 1.44
N ARG A 147 0.08 5.10 1.01
CA ARG A 147 -1.11 4.34 1.44
C ARG A 147 -0.98 2.85 1.11
N VAL A 148 -1.52 2.02 1.99
CA VAL A 148 -1.87 0.63 1.73
C VAL A 148 -3.37 0.56 1.48
N TYR A 149 -3.81 -0.12 0.41
CA TYR A 149 -5.20 -0.41 0.15
C TYR A 149 -5.51 -1.83 0.60
N TYR A 150 -6.53 -1.98 1.42
CA TYR A 150 -7.04 -3.26 1.89
C TYR A 150 -8.26 -3.64 1.07
N SER A 151 -8.28 -4.83 0.50
CA SER A 151 -9.37 -5.34 -0.30
C SER A 151 -9.83 -6.69 0.25
N GLY A 152 -11.01 -6.74 0.81
CA GLY A 152 -11.59 -7.97 1.33
C GLY A 152 -11.71 -9.03 0.22
N TYR A 153 -11.26 -10.25 0.51
CA TYR A 153 -11.44 -11.37 -0.40
C TYR A 153 -12.92 -11.71 -0.58
N VAL A 154 -13.33 -11.81 -1.84
CA VAL A 154 -14.67 -12.27 -2.23
C VAL A 154 -14.53 -13.61 -2.96
N PRO A 155 -15.00 -14.71 -2.41
CA PRO A 155 -14.94 -16.00 -3.07
C PRO A 155 -15.86 -16.03 -4.30
N VAL A 156 -15.26 -16.33 -5.45
CA VAL A 156 -16.01 -16.51 -6.72
C VAL A 156 -16.14 -17.98 -7.07
N ASN A 157 -15.07 -18.77 -6.85
CA ASN A 157 -15.03 -20.19 -7.14
C ASN A 157 -14.54 -20.98 -5.92
N LYS A 158 -15.01 -22.23 -5.79
CA LYS A 158 -14.47 -23.15 -4.79
C LYS A 158 -13.03 -23.53 -5.16
N SER A 159 -12.09 -23.22 -4.30
CA SER A 159 -10.68 -23.59 -4.43
C SER A 159 -10.22 -24.26 -3.14
N GLY A 160 -9.60 -25.44 -3.24
CA GLY A 160 -9.03 -26.13 -2.08
C GLY A 160 -7.80 -25.45 -1.47
N ILE A 161 -7.33 -24.36 -2.06
CA ILE A 161 -6.13 -23.63 -1.64
C ILE A 161 -6.50 -22.41 -0.77
N LEU A 162 -7.69 -21.86 -0.95
CA LEU A 162 -8.15 -20.66 -0.22
C LEU A 162 -8.79 -21.05 1.10
N VAL A 163 -8.53 -20.24 2.14
CA VAL A 163 -8.90 -20.54 3.54
C VAL A 163 -10.40 -20.59 3.78
N SER A 164 -11.19 -19.84 3.04
CA SER A 164 -12.65 -19.93 3.13
C SER A 164 -13.27 -19.59 1.78
N THR A 165 -14.19 -20.45 1.37
CA THR A 165 -14.89 -20.26 0.10
C THR A 165 -16.38 -20.01 0.28
N GLU A 166 -16.86 -19.93 1.53
CA GLU A 166 -18.30 -19.83 1.81
C GLU A 166 -18.77 -18.43 2.14
N GLN A 167 -17.89 -17.59 2.65
CA GLN A 167 -18.26 -16.21 3.03
C GLN A 167 -17.20 -15.20 2.60
N ALA A 168 -17.65 -14.09 2.02
CA ALA A 168 -16.81 -12.92 1.80
C ALA A 168 -16.32 -12.35 3.15
N VAL A 169 -15.16 -11.72 3.13
CA VAL A 169 -14.65 -11.00 4.31
C VAL A 169 -15.65 -9.93 4.71
N PRO A 170 -16.06 -9.85 5.99
CA PRO A 170 -16.97 -8.82 6.44
C PRO A 170 -16.40 -7.42 6.17
N MET A 171 -17.19 -6.54 5.57
CA MET A 171 -16.79 -5.17 5.24
C MET A 171 -16.32 -4.41 6.49
N ILE A 172 -16.83 -4.74 7.67
CA ILE A 172 -16.41 -4.11 8.92
C ILE A 172 -14.93 -4.37 9.23
N ARG A 173 -14.38 -5.57 8.91
CA ARG A 173 -12.96 -5.87 9.09
C ARG A 173 -12.09 -4.95 8.22
N GLU A 174 -12.47 -4.77 6.97
CA GLU A 174 -11.77 -3.85 6.06
C GLU A 174 -11.81 -2.41 6.60
N HIS A 175 -12.98 -1.93 7.03
CA HIS A 175 -13.12 -0.60 7.65
C HIS A 175 -12.27 -0.44 8.90
N ARG A 176 -12.21 -1.43 9.78
CA ARG A 176 -11.37 -1.40 10.99
C ARG A 176 -9.88 -1.38 10.65
N LEU A 177 -9.45 -2.12 9.64
CA LEU A 177 -8.07 -2.06 9.14
C LEU A 177 -7.72 -0.67 8.60
N TYR A 178 -8.61 0.00 7.86
CA TYR A 178 -8.39 1.39 7.45
C TYR A 178 -8.33 2.36 8.62
N GLN A 179 -9.11 2.17 9.67
CA GLN A 179 -9.05 2.97 10.90
C GLN A 179 -7.72 2.75 11.65
N ALA A 180 -7.27 1.49 11.75
CA ALA A 180 -5.97 1.16 12.35
C ALA A 180 -4.80 1.72 11.52
N ASP A 181 -4.85 1.60 10.20
CA ASP A 181 -3.88 2.20 9.27
C ASP A 181 -3.79 3.73 9.44
N TRP A 182 -4.91 4.38 9.73
CA TRP A 182 -4.91 5.81 10.03
C TRP A 182 -4.10 6.14 11.29
N LEU A 183 -4.19 5.31 12.34
CA LEU A 183 -3.38 5.46 13.55
C LEU A 183 -1.89 5.30 13.26
N LEU A 184 -1.51 4.31 12.44
CA LEU A 184 -0.10 4.10 12.01
C LEU A 184 0.45 5.33 11.27
N ARG A 185 -0.34 5.94 10.37
CA ARG A 185 0.17 6.98 9.47
C ARG A 185 0.16 8.38 10.02
N PHE A 186 -0.76 8.69 10.92
CA PHE A 186 -1.02 10.07 11.34
C PHE A 186 -0.92 10.31 12.84
N TYR A 187 -0.86 9.23 13.63
CA TYR A 187 -0.80 9.32 15.09
C TYR A 187 0.44 8.63 15.69
N ASP A 188 1.39 8.23 14.85
CA ASP A 188 2.64 7.56 15.24
C ASP A 188 2.46 6.25 16.06
N PHE A 189 1.29 5.64 16.00
CA PHE A 189 1.07 4.33 16.59
C PHE A 189 1.90 3.27 15.87
N LYS A 190 2.32 2.25 16.60
CA LYS A 190 2.91 1.05 16.04
C LYS A 190 1.86 -0.06 15.95
N ALA A 191 2.11 -1.04 15.10
CA ALA A 191 1.21 -2.17 14.94
C ALA A 191 1.01 -2.95 16.25
N ASP A 192 2.10 -3.12 17.04
CA ASP A 192 2.09 -3.82 18.33
C ASP A 192 1.39 -3.04 19.46
N GLU A 193 1.16 -1.75 19.31
CA GLU A 193 0.34 -0.95 20.22
C GLU A 193 -1.16 -1.12 19.93
N ILE A 194 -1.54 -1.40 18.70
CA ILE A 194 -2.94 -1.55 18.27
C ILE A 194 -3.42 -2.99 18.45
N LEU A 195 -2.64 -3.96 17.98
CA LEU A 195 -2.89 -5.40 18.05
C LEU A 195 -1.61 -6.13 18.47
N ASP A 196 -1.74 -7.33 19.00
CA ASP A 196 -0.62 -8.19 19.37
C ASP A 196 -0.89 -9.67 19.03
N GLU A 197 0.04 -10.55 19.33
CA GLU A 197 -0.09 -11.98 19.07
C GLU A 197 -1.22 -12.66 19.89
N LYS A 198 -1.63 -12.07 21.02
CA LYS A 198 -2.68 -12.62 21.89
C LYS A 198 -4.07 -12.18 21.44
N ASP A 199 -4.16 -10.97 20.89
CA ASP A 199 -5.37 -10.39 20.33
C ASP A 199 -5.10 -9.86 18.93
N PRO A 200 -4.93 -10.78 17.95
CA PRO A 200 -4.37 -10.43 16.64
C PRO A 200 -5.41 -9.94 15.62
N PHE A 201 -6.68 -9.82 15.99
CA PHE A 201 -7.75 -9.38 15.10
C PHE A 201 -8.40 -8.09 15.56
N VAL A 202 -8.80 -7.26 14.61
CA VAL A 202 -9.57 -6.05 14.90
C VAL A 202 -10.94 -6.40 15.49
N ASP A 203 -11.36 -5.63 16.49
CA ASP A 203 -12.68 -5.78 17.10
C ASP A 203 -13.78 -5.30 16.13
N PRO A 204 -14.80 -6.11 15.84
CA PRO A 204 -15.89 -5.71 14.95
C PRO A 204 -16.80 -4.63 15.55
N LEU A 205 -16.91 -4.58 16.89
CA LEU A 205 -17.80 -3.66 17.61
C LEU A 205 -17.11 -2.34 17.95
N LEU A 206 -15.84 -2.40 18.38
CA LEU A 206 -15.06 -1.24 18.78
C LEU A 206 -14.12 -0.81 17.64
N ASP A 207 -13.97 0.48 17.43
CA ASP A 207 -12.92 0.99 16.57
C ASP A 207 -11.54 0.85 17.22
N PRO A 208 -10.45 0.77 16.43
CA PRO A 208 -9.11 0.51 16.97
C PRO A 208 -8.64 1.52 18.02
N LYS A 209 -8.98 2.81 17.88
CA LYS A 209 -8.62 3.83 18.87
C LYS A 209 -9.35 3.63 20.18
N THR A 210 -10.65 3.37 20.14
CA THR A 210 -11.46 3.06 21.33
C THR A 210 -10.98 1.77 21.99
N ASN A 211 -10.71 0.71 21.23
CA ASN A 211 -10.20 -0.54 21.76
C ASN A 211 -8.85 -0.34 22.47
N TRP A 212 -7.94 0.42 21.86
CA TRP A 212 -6.67 0.81 22.47
C TRP A 212 -6.88 1.59 23.78
N ALA A 213 -7.78 2.58 23.78
CA ALA A 213 -8.05 3.40 24.97
C ALA A 213 -8.61 2.55 26.14
N ILE A 214 -9.46 1.57 25.86
CA ILE A 214 -9.98 0.65 26.88
C ILE A 214 -8.84 -0.22 27.46
N LYS A 215 -8.00 -0.79 26.61
CA LYS A 215 -6.83 -1.59 27.01
C LYS A 215 -5.83 -0.77 27.82
N ASN A 216 -5.76 0.53 27.59
CA ASN A 216 -4.84 1.48 28.22
C ASN A 216 -5.56 2.45 29.16
N SER A 217 -6.66 2.02 29.78
CA SER A 217 -7.50 2.87 30.64
C SER A 217 -6.76 3.51 31.82
N HIS A 218 -5.61 2.94 32.23
CA HIS A 218 -4.75 3.49 33.26
C HIS A 218 -4.08 4.84 32.87
N PHE A 219 -4.04 5.20 31.59
CA PHE A 219 -3.60 6.51 31.13
C PHE A 219 -4.68 7.59 31.26
N PHE A 220 -5.93 7.23 31.54
CA PHE A 220 -7.05 8.15 31.53
C PHE A 220 -7.64 8.37 32.94
N PRO A 221 -8.20 9.55 33.23
CA PRO A 221 -8.28 10.73 32.36
C PRO A 221 -6.95 11.48 32.24
N ILE A 222 -6.73 12.14 31.09
CA ILE A 222 -5.56 13.00 30.85
C ILE A 222 -5.91 14.44 31.31
N GLU A 223 -5.08 15.02 32.20
CA GLU A 223 -5.21 16.39 32.64
C GLU A 223 -4.57 17.32 31.59
N ILE A 224 -5.40 17.98 30.77
CA ILE A 224 -4.99 18.79 29.62
C ILE A 224 -3.95 19.85 30.00
N ASN A 225 -4.08 20.48 31.17
CA ASN A 225 -3.17 21.55 31.58
C ASN A 225 -1.78 21.05 32.01
N LYS A 226 -1.60 19.73 32.18
CA LYS A 226 -0.35 19.09 32.60
C LYS A 226 0.21 18.14 31.55
N ALA A 227 -0.61 17.74 30.58
CA ALA A 227 -0.24 16.77 29.55
C ALA A 227 0.81 17.34 28.60
N SER A 228 1.74 16.48 28.18
CA SER A 228 2.61 16.83 27.07
C SER A 228 1.84 16.72 25.74
N TYR A 229 2.37 17.32 24.67
CA TYR A 229 1.77 17.22 23.33
C TYR A 229 1.62 15.76 22.86
N LYS A 230 2.48 14.86 23.35
CA LYS A 230 2.40 13.42 23.02
C LYS A 230 1.30 12.68 23.78
N ASP A 231 0.85 13.21 24.90
CA ASP A 231 -0.18 12.60 25.73
C ASP A 231 -1.60 13.01 25.29
N LEU A 232 -1.70 14.03 24.44
CA LEU A 232 -2.93 14.57 23.86
C LEU A 232 -3.19 14.03 22.45
#